data_99d1d052b9fcd25c3279d7abbeb4076a
#
_entry.id   99d1d052b9fcd25c3279d7abbeb4076a
#
_cell.length_a   1.000
_cell.length_b   1.000
_cell.length_c   1.000
_cell.angle_alpha   90.00
_cell.angle_beta   90.00
_cell.angle_gamma   90.00
#
_symmetry.space_group_name_H-M   'P 1'
#
loop_
_entity.id
_entity.type
_entity.pdbx_description
1 polymer ?
#
loop_
_entity_poly.entity_id
_entity_poly.type
_entity_poly.pdbx_seq_one_letter_code
_entity_poly.pdbx_strand_id
1 'polypeptide(L)'
;MKTRSSSRKCMRGAAAVEFALMLILLVPLALGVAEFGHAISQYETLTKGTRDAARYLSTYLPSDPAYPLAQAQCLVMYGSATCPTGNATPLVTGLTTSMVVVCDAVNTTNCQDATDPTLFASVPTYDSNNGAPGGAQSGSINVVEVKIKGFKYQPIEPFFNPTLNLAQLIFNDIFTVMRQVS
;
A
#
# COMPACT_ATOMS: atom_id res chain seq x y z
N MET A 1 0.66 52.66 56.45
CA MET A 1 -0.15 51.74 55.68
C MET A 1 0.78 51.05 54.60
N LYS A 2 1.18 49.84 54.84
CA LYS A 2 2.20 49.12 53.99
C LYS A 2 1.46 48.10 53.13
N THR A 3 1.23 48.42 51.85
CA THR A 3 0.53 47.55 50.89
C THR A 3 1.43 46.36 50.55
N ARG A 4 0.97 45.19 50.91
CA ARG A 4 1.57 43.88 50.49
C ARG A 4 1.41 43.73 48.97
N SER A 5 2.50 43.94 48.26
CA SER A 5 2.61 43.50 46.86
C SER A 5 2.66 41.97 46.83
N SER A 6 1.53 41.39 46.52
CA SER A 6 1.31 39.94 46.56
C SER A 6 1.96 39.22 45.38
N SER A 7 2.64 38.19 45.66
CA SER A 7 3.29 37.07 44.97
C SER A 7 2.55 36.50 43.74
N ARG A 8 2.31 37.28 42.71
CA ARG A 8 1.85 36.77 41.40
C ARG A 8 2.96 36.15 40.55
N LYS A 9 4.23 36.29 40.98
CA LYS A 9 5.38 35.74 40.23
C LYS A 9 5.58 34.23 40.41
N CYS A 10 5.15 33.66 41.52
CA CYS A 10 5.34 32.23 41.81
C CYS A 10 4.35 31.34 41.06
N MET A 11 3.15 31.79 40.74
CA MET A 11 2.11 31.03 40.05
C MET A 11 2.39 30.80 38.55
N ARG A 12 3.14 31.70 37.92
CA ARG A 12 3.51 31.55 36.49
C ARG A 12 4.50 30.40 36.25
N GLY A 13 5.38 30.11 37.20
CA GLY A 13 6.31 28.99 37.10
C GLY A 13 5.64 27.61 37.27
N ALA A 14 4.69 27.52 38.20
CA ALA A 14 3.94 26.27 38.41
C ALA A 14 3.11 25.89 37.18
N ALA A 15 2.39 26.84 36.57
CA ALA A 15 1.64 26.59 35.35
C ALA A 15 2.52 26.17 34.16
N ALA A 16 3.73 26.72 34.05
CA ALA A 16 4.68 26.32 33.02
C ALA A 16 5.17 24.85 33.17
N VAL A 17 5.41 24.43 34.42
CA VAL A 17 5.80 23.03 34.69
C VAL A 17 4.63 22.07 34.41
N GLU A 18 3.42 22.42 34.81
CA GLU A 18 2.22 21.63 34.54
C GLU A 18 1.99 21.48 33.03
N PHE A 19 2.12 22.57 32.28
CA PHE A 19 2.02 22.57 30.81
C PHE A 19 3.12 21.69 30.20
N ALA A 20 4.36 21.77 30.69
CA ALA A 20 5.47 20.95 30.18
C ALA A 20 5.21 19.45 30.42
N LEU A 21 4.66 19.08 31.56
CA LEU A 21 4.29 17.67 31.85
C LEU A 21 3.17 17.18 30.93
N MET A 22 2.20 18.00 30.61
CA MET A 22 1.14 17.69 29.63
C MET A 22 1.72 17.49 28.22
N LEU A 23 2.69 18.30 27.81
CA LEU A 23 3.33 18.20 26.49
C LEU A 23 4.10 16.90 26.31
N ILE A 24 4.73 16.37 27.34
CA ILE A 24 5.44 15.09 27.28
C ILE A 24 4.52 13.94 26.85
N LEU A 25 3.24 14.03 27.18
CA LEU A 25 2.24 13.02 26.80
C LEU A 25 1.57 13.38 25.45
N LEU A 26 1.22 14.66 25.24
CA LEU A 26 0.47 15.10 24.07
C LEU A 26 1.29 15.06 22.79
N VAL A 27 2.57 15.46 22.85
CA VAL A 27 3.41 15.50 21.64
C VAL A 27 3.61 14.11 21.03
N PRO A 28 4.02 13.07 21.80
CA PRO A 28 4.13 11.72 21.25
C PRO A 28 2.82 11.19 20.67
N LEU A 29 1.70 11.48 21.33
CA LEU A 29 0.39 11.05 20.85
C LEU A 29 0.02 11.73 19.52
N ALA A 30 0.23 13.03 19.41
CA ALA A 30 -0.05 13.79 18.19
C ALA A 30 0.81 13.29 17.01
N LEU A 31 2.10 13.05 17.27
CA LEU A 31 3.02 12.52 16.26
C LEU A 31 2.67 11.08 15.87
N GLY A 32 2.24 10.24 16.80
CA GLY A 32 1.76 8.89 16.52
C GLY A 32 0.53 8.89 15.61
N VAL A 33 -0.41 9.82 15.81
CA VAL A 33 -1.57 9.99 14.93
C VAL A 33 -1.14 10.43 13.52
N ALA A 34 -0.21 11.38 13.43
CA ALA A 34 0.32 11.85 12.14
C ALA A 34 1.02 10.73 11.37
N GLU A 35 1.84 9.93 12.07
CA GLU A 35 2.55 8.80 11.48
C GLU A 35 1.58 7.70 10.99
N PHE A 36 0.54 7.42 11.76
CA PHE A 36 -0.49 6.47 11.35
C PHE A 36 -1.26 6.95 10.11
N GLY A 37 -1.60 8.25 10.07
CA GLY A 37 -2.22 8.87 8.89
C GLY A 37 -1.33 8.76 7.64
N HIS A 38 -0.02 8.93 7.81
CA HIS A 38 0.94 8.75 6.72
C HIS A 38 1.02 7.29 6.23
N ALA A 39 1.02 6.33 7.15
CA ALA A 39 1.02 4.90 6.82
C ALA A 39 -0.23 4.52 5.99
N ILE A 40 -1.41 5.00 6.39
CA ILE A 40 -2.65 4.79 5.64
C ILE A 40 -2.55 5.40 4.24
N SER A 41 -2.04 6.62 4.12
CA SER A 41 -1.89 7.31 2.83
C SER A 41 -0.95 6.55 1.88
N GLN A 42 0.17 6.02 2.40
CA GLN A 42 1.06 5.16 1.61
C GLN A 42 0.33 3.90 1.14
N TYR A 43 -0.37 3.21 2.05
CA TYR A 43 -1.11 1.99 1.74
C TYR A 43 -2.20 2.23 0.67
N GLU A 44 -2.96 3.31 0.79
CA GLU A 44 -3.99 3.69 -0.18
C GLU A 44 -3.38 3.99 -1.56
N THR A 45 -2.25 4.70 -1.60
CA THR A 45 -1.54 5.01 -2.85
C THR A 45 -1.07 3.73 -3.55
N LEU A 46 -0.49 2.79 -2.80
CA LEU A 46 -0.05 1.50 -3.33
C LEU A 46 -1.23 0.66 -3.82
N THR A 47 -2.31 0.60 -3.05
CA THR A 47 -3.54 -0.12 -3.42
C THR A 47 -4.18 0.47 -4.68
N LYS A 48 -4.19 1.79 -4.81
CA LYS A 48 -4.67 2.45 -6.04
C LYS A 48 -3.79 2.08 -7.23
N GLY A 49 -2.48 2.13 -7.07
CA GLY A 49 -1.54 1.76 -8.13
C GLY A 49 -1.74 0.32 -8.63
N THR A 50 -1.93 -0.65 -7.71
CA THR A 50 -2.19 -2.05 -8.09
C THR A 50 -3.52 -2.20 -8.84
N ARG A 51 -4.57 -1.47 -8.43
CA ARG A 51 -5.88 -1.50 -9.12
C ARG A 51 -5.80 -0.91 -10.51
N ASP A 52 -5.14 0.23 -10.67
CA ASP A 52 -4.99 0.90 -11.96
C ASP A 52 -4.18 0.02 -12.93
N ALA A 53 -3.11 -0.61 -12.46
CA ALA A 53 -2.30 -1.54 -13.25
C ALA A 53 -3.07 -2.82 -13.61
N ALA A 54 -3.78 -3.44 -12.67
CA ALA A 54 -4.58 -4.63 -12.93
C ALA A 54 -5.70 -4.33 -13.95
N ARG A 55 -6.37 -3.18 -13.82
CA ARG A 55 -7.38 -2.72 -14.79
C ARG A 55 -6.77 -2.49 -16.17
N TYR A 56 -5.59 -1.92 -16.24
CA TYR A 56 -4.89 -1.71 -17.51
C TYR A 56 -4.57 -3.05 -18.17
N LEU A 57 -3.99 -4.00 -17.45
CA LEU A 57 -3.65 -5.32 -17.97
C LEU A 57 -4.89 -6.18 -18.29
N SER A 58 -6.00 -5.97 -17.62
CA SER A 58 -7.23 -6.74 -17.84
C SER A 58 -7.80 -6.59 -19.25
N THR A 59 -7.41 -5.56 -19.97
CA THR A 59 -7.84 -5.30 -21.35
C THR A 59 -6.93 -5.91 -22.42
N TYR A 60 -5.83 -6.56 -22.03
CA TYR A 60 -4.87 -7.19 -22.93
C TYR A 60 -4.88 -8.72 -22.77
N LEU A 61 -4.58 -9.41 -23.86
CA LEU A 61 -4.34 -10.86 -23.82
C LEU A 61 -2.96 -11.16 -23.23
N PRO A 62 -2.84 -12.07 -22.25
CA PRO A 62 -1.53 -12.39 -21.61
C PRO A 62 -0.51 -12.96 -22.59
N SER A 63 -0.98 -13.60 -23.69
CA SER A 63 -0.13 -14.18 -24.73
C SER A 63 0.27 -13.21 -25.84
N ASP A 64 -0.20 -11.94 -25.79
CA ASP A 64 0.13 -10.96 -26.78
C ASP A 64 1.61 -10.57 -26.70
N PRO A 65 2.40 -10.61 -27.79
CA PRO A 65 3.78 -10.13 -27.79
C PRO A 65 3.92 -8.66 -27.37
N ALA A 66 2.85 -7.85 -27.53
CA ALA A 66 2.80 -6.47 -27.12
C ALA A 66 2.22 -6.27 -25.70
N TYR A 67 2.17 -7.34 -24.88
CA TYR A 67 1.63 -7.27 -23.53
C TYR A 67 2.38 -6.26 -22.67
N PRO A 68 1.71 -5.23 -22.13
CA PRO A 68 2.36 -4.04 -21.60
C PRO A 68 2.77 -4.17 -20.13
N LEU A 69 3.60 -5.17 -19.78
CA LEU A 69 4.08 -5.41 -18.43
C LEU A 69 4.82 -4.19 -17.84
N ALA A 70 5.74 -3.60 -18.62
CA ALA A 70 6.52 -2.48 -18.16
C ALA A 70 5.64 -1.25 -17.89
N GLN A 71 4.64 -1.00 -18.72
CA GLN A 71 3.68 0.08 -18.55
C GLN A 71 2.82 -0.12 -17.30
N ALA A 72 2.41 -1.36 -17.02
CA ALA A 72 1.67 -1.69 -15.80
C ALA A 72 2.54 -1.46 -14.54
N GLN A 73 3.81 -1.84 -14.57
CA GLN A 73 4.74 -1.55 -13.48
C GLN A 73 4.93 -0.04 -13.31
N CYS A 74 5.00 0.72 -14.40
CA CYS A 74 5.10 2.19 -14.33
C CYS A 74 3.83 2.83 -13.76
N LEU A 75 2.65 2.28 -14.03
CA LEU A 75 1.40 2.71 -13.39
C LEU A 75 1.46 2.56 -11.87
N VAL A 76 1.97 1.43 -11.37
CA VAL A 76 2.14 1.24 -9.92
C VAL A 76 3.16 2.20 -9.34
N MET A 77 4.29 2.38 -10.05
CA MET A 77 5.42 3.18 -9.55
C MET A 77 5.16 4.69 -9.60
N TYR A 78 4.57 5.17 -10.71
CA TYR A 78 4.52 6.59 -11.05
C TYR A 78 3.10 7.11 -11.32
N GLY A 79 2.09 6.23 -11.32
CA GLY A 79 0.71 6.62 -11.66
C GLY A 79 0.51 6.92 -13.15
N SER A 80 1.45 6.53 -14.00
CA SER A 80 1.42 6.76 -15.46
C SER A 80 1.85 5.49 -16.18
N ALA A 81 1.14 5.15 -17.27
CA ALA A 81 1.55 4.06 -18.17
C ALA A 81 2.81 4.41 -18.98
N THR A 82 3.16 5.69 -19.09
CA THR A 82 4.41 6.11 -19.70
C THR A 82 5.48 6.15 -18.61
N CYS A 83 6.47 5.27 -18.74
CA CYS A 83 7.60 5.25 -17.83
C CYS A 83 8.40 6.53 -17.97
N PRO A 84 8.60 7.28 -16.90
CA PRO A 84 9.44 8.48 -16.96
C PRO A 84 10.88 8.11 -17.25
N THR A 85 11.56 8.95 -18.01
CA THR A 85 12.99 8.83 -18.31
C THR A 85 13.81 9.59 -17.26
N GLY A 86 14.94 9.03 -16.83
CA GLY A 86 15.83 9.65 -15.85
C GLY A 86 15.52 9.26 -14.39
N ASN A 87 15.91 10.11 -13.44
CA ASN A 87 15.76 9.86 -12.00
C ASN A 87 14.36 10.29 -11.50
N ALA A 88 13.30 9.66 -12.00
CA ALA A 88 11.96 9.94 -11.52
C ALA A 88 11.77 9.33 -10.12
N THR A 89 11.13 10.09 -9.24
CA THR A 89 10.76 9.61 -7.92
C THR A 89 9.45 8.82 -7.99
N PRO A 90 9.38 7.62 -7.40
CA PRO A 90 8.14 6.86 -7.32
C PRO A 90 7.10 7.59 -6.46
N LEU A 91 5.83 7.28 -6.64
CA LEU A 91 4.71 7.83 -5.87
C LEU A 91 4.86 7.61 -4.36
N VAL A 92 5.45 6.48 -3.99
CA VAL A 92 5.79 6.18 -2.61
C VAL A 92 7.29 5.89 -2.54
N THR A 93 7.98 6.63 -1.69
CA THR A 93 9.43 6.46 -1.47
C THR A 93 9.74 5.04 -1.02
N GLY A 94 10.80 4.45 -1.57
CA GLY A 94 11.20 3.09 -1.25
C GLY A 94 10.53 1.99 -2.08
N LEU A 95 9.55 2.34 -2.93
CA LEU A 95 8.97 1.41 -3.90
C LEU A 95 9.97 1.18 -5.04
N THR A 96 10.18 -0.08 -5.40
CA THR A 96 11.07 -0.47 -6.50
C THR A 96 10.32 -1.39 -7.48
N THR A 97 10.75 -1.38 -8.75
CA THR A 97 10.13 -2.21 -9.79
C THR A 97 10.17 -3.70 -9.45
N SER A 98 11.22 -4.17 -8.75
CA SER A 98 11.34 -5.56 -8.32
C SER A 98 10.29 -6.00 -7.28
N MET A 99 9.67 -5.04 -6.59
CA MET A 99 8.57 -5.33 -5.65
C MET A 99 7.24 -5.50 -6.36
N VAL A 100 7.11 -4.97 -7.59
CA VAL A 100 5.86 -5.04 -8.37
C VAL A 100 5.86 -6.31 -9.20
N VAL A 101 5.03 -7.25 -8.81
CA VAL A 101 4.88 -8.56 -9.47
C VAL A 101 3.53 -8.61 -10.18
N VAL A 102 3.55 -9.05 -11.43
CA VAL A 102 2.34 -9.31 -12.24
C VAL A 102 2.22 -10.80 -12.43
N CYS A 103 1.04 -11.34 -12.14
CA CYS A 103 0.69 -12.75 -12.28
C CYS A 103 -0.51 -12.89 -13.19
N ASP A 104 -0.39 -13.70 -14.22
CA ASP A 104 -1.45 -14.00 -15.16
C ASP A 104 -1.26 -15.41 -15.77
N ALA A 105 -2.06 -15.77 -16.75
CA ALA A 105 -2.02 -17.09 -17.39
C ALA A 105 -0.64 -17.48 -18.00
N VAL A 106 0.22 -16.51 -18.27
CA VAL A 106 1.56 -16.72 -18.87
C VAL A 106 2.66 -16.34 -17.88
N ASN A 107 2.49 -15.26 -17.14
CA ASN A 107 3.46 -14.74 -16.19
C ASN A 107 3.18 -15.32 -14.80
N THR A 108 3.90 -16.37 -14.42
CA THR A 108 3.73 -17.06 -13.13
C THR A 108 4.91 -16.91 -12.18
N THR A 109 5.96 -16.19 -12.59
CA THR A 109 7.20 -16.02 -11.82
C THR A 109 6.97 -15.15 -10.58
N ASN A 110 7.39 -15.64 -9.41
CA ASN A 110 7.21 -14.99 -8.11
C ASN A 110 5.74 -14.80 -7.65
N CYS A 111 4.82 -15.46 -8.31
CA CYS A 111 3.42 -15.54 -7.89
C CYS A 111 3.29 -16.42 -6.64
N GLN A 112 2.24 -16.20 -5.86
CA GLN A 112 2.11 -16.83 -4.52
C GLN A 112 1.80 -18.25 -4.74
N ASP A 113 1.46 -18.98 -5.39
CA ASP A 113 1.31 -20.41 -5.60
C ASP A 113 1.84 -20.83 -6.98
N ALA A 114 3.14 -20.65 -7.18
CA ALA A 114 3.84 -21.11 -8.38
C ALA A 114 3.69 -22.63 -8.65
N THR A 115 3.09 -23.36 -7.72
CA THR A 115 2.80 -24.79 -7.84
C THR A 115 1.51 -25.07 -8.60
N ASP A 116 0.60 -24.09 -8.77
CA ASP A 116 -0.65 -24.26 -9.51
C ASP A 116 -0.75 -23.23 -10.66
N PRO A 117 -0.31 -23.60 -11.88
CA PRO A 117 -0.41 -22.73 -13.06
C PRO A 117 -1.87 -22.45 -13.46
N THR A 118 -2.85 -23.17 -12.90
CA THR A 118 -4.27 -22.97 -13.23
C THR A 118 -4.92 -21.83 -12.43
N LEU A 119 -4.22 -21.28 -11.43
CA LEU A 119 -4.75 -20.18 -10.61
C LEU A 119 -5.11 -18.92 -11.40
N PHE A 120 -4.45 -18.67 -12.52
CA PHE A 120 -4.65 -17.47 -13.33
C PHE A 120 -5.25 -17.78 -14.71
N ALA A 121 -5.15 -19.04 -15.17
CA ALA A 121 -5.65 -19.48 -16.45
C ALA A 121 -6.87 -20.38 -16.28
N SER A 122 -7.90 -20.15 -17.09
CA SER A 122 -9.09 -21.00 -17.14
C SER A 122 -9.76 -21.22 -15.78
N VAL A 123 -9.76 -20.20 -14.94
CA VAL A 123 -10.41 -20.23 -13.62
C VAL A 123 -11.89 -20.50 -13.81
N PRO A 124 -12.47 -21.58 -13.21
CA PRO A 124 -13.85 -21.94 -13.42
C PRO A 124 -14.80 -20.89 -12.86
N THR A 125 -15.82 -20.55 -13.63
CA THR A 125 -16.96 -19.75 -13.18
C THR A 125 -18.16 -20.63 -12.95
N TYR A 126 -18.91 -20.34 -11.90
CA TYR A 126 -20.08 -21.12 -11.49
C TYR A 126 -21.34 -20.29 -11.61
N ASP A 127 -22.43 -20.91 -12.09
CA ASP A 127 -23.72 -20.26 -12.15
C ASP A 127 -24.42 -20.34 -10.78
N SER A 128 -24.78 -19.18 -10.24
CA SER A 128 -25.50 -19.08 -8.97
C SER A 128 -26.99 -19.43 -9.08
N ASN A 129 -27.54 -19.57 -10.28
CA ASN A 129 -28.98 -19.76 -10.50
C ASN A 129 -29.52 -21.14 -10.06
N ASN A 130 -28.66 -22.10 -9.78
CA ASN A 130 -29.09 -23.45 -9.37
C ASN A 130 -29.13 -23.69 -7.85
N GLY A 131 -29.01 -22.64 -7.03
CA GLY A 131 -29.28 -22.72 -5.59
C GLY A 131 -28.41 -23.64 -4.75
N ALA A 132 -27.45 -24.33 -5.35
CA ALA A 132 -26.50 -25.18 -4.66
C ALA A 132 -25.18 -24.40 -4.38
N PRO A 133 -24.59 -24.54 -3.18
CA PRO A 133 -23.22 -24.07 -2.95
C PRO A 133 -22.31 -24.80 -3.94
N GLY A 134 -21.74 -24.07 -4.90
CA GLY A 134 -20.90 -24.63 -5.95
C GLY A 134 -21.68 -25.06 -7.21
N GLY A 135 -22.64 -24.26 -7.69
CA GLY A 135 -23.44 -24.51 -8.89
C GLY A 135 -22.68 -25.13 -10.07
N ALA A 136 -23.37 -25.47 -11.16
CA ALA A 136 -22.72 -26.02 -12.33
C ALA A 136 -21.70 -25.03 -12.91
N GLN A 137 -20.54 -25.53 -13.34
CA GLN A 137 -19.54 -24.73 -14.03
C GLN A 137 -20.17 -24.16 -15.30
N SER A 138 -20.22 -22.83 -15.40
CA SER A 138 -20.82 -22.10 -16.53
C SER A 138 -19.79 -21.63 -17.57
N GLY A 139 -18.51 -21.70 -17.23
CA GLY A 139 -17.44 -21.28 -18.11
C GLY A 139 -16.09 -21.19 -17.38
N SER A 140 -15.11 -20.59 -18.03
CA SER A 140 -13.83 -20.26 -17.43
C SER A 140 -13.39 -18.84 -17.85
N ILE A 141 -12.60 -18.20 -16.99
CA ILE A 141 -12.04 -16.88 -17.23
C ILE A 141 -10.53 -16.91 -16.94
N ASN A 142 -9.79 -16.04 -17.58
CA ASN A 142 -8.44 -15.71 -17.14
C ASN A 142 -8.51 -14.56 -16.13
N VAL A 143 -7.55 -14.53 -15.21
CA VAL A 143 -7.42 -13.46 -14.23
C VAL A 143 -5.99 -12.91 -14.26
N VAL A 144 -5.85 -11.63 -13.96
CA VAL A 144 -4.56 -10.98 -13.74
C VAL A 144 -4.51 -10.46 -12.31
N GLU A 145 -3.40 -10.77 -11.65
CA GLU A 145 -3.07 -10.24 -10.34
C GLU A 145 -1.88 -9.31 -10.45
N VAL A 146 -2.02 -8.12 -9.88
CA VAL A 146 -0.89 -7.20 -9.68
C VAL A 146 -0.67 -7.05 -8.20
N LYS A 147 0.55 -7.32 -7.73
CA LYS A 147 0.88 -7.26 -6.32
C LYS A 147 2.20 -6.55 -6.05
N ILE A 148 2.29 -5.99 -4.86
CA ILE A 148 3.50 -5.39 -4.31
C ILE A 148 3.95 -6.28 -3.14
N LYS A 149 5.18 -6.81 -3.23
CA LYS A 149 5.76 -7.70 -2.22
C LYS A 149 6.85 -7.03 -1.43
N GLY A 150 6.81 -7.22 -0.11
CA GLY A 150 7.91 -6.84 0.78
C GLY A 150 8.14 -5.34 0.89
N PHE A 151 7.12 -4.51 0.64
CA PHE A 151 7.25 -3.07 0.81
C PHE A 151 7.41 -2.73 2.29
N LYS A 152 8.47 -1.99 2.60
CA LYS A 152 8.76 -1.49 3.95
C LYS A 152 8.19 -0.10 4.10
N TYR A 153 7.46 0.09 5.18
CA TYR A 153 6.92 1.40 5.54
C TYR A 153 8.05 2.45 5.64
N GLN A 154 7.81 3.62 5.08
CA GLN A 154 8.73 4.76 5.13
C GLN A 154 8.15 5.82 6.08
N PRO A 155 8.66 5.92 7.32
CA PRO A 155 8.19 6.92 8.28
C PRO A 155 8.54 8.34 7.83
N ILE A 156 7.74 9.32 8.27
CA ILE A 156 7.96 10.75 7.98
C ILE A 156 9.28 11.20 8.61
N GLU A 157 9.51 10.78 9.86
CA GLU A 157 10.71 11.13 10.60
C GLU A 157 11.13 9.98 11.52
N PRO A 158 12.42 9.68 11.63
CA PRO A 158 12.94 8.67 12.56
C PRO A 158 12.95 9.16 14.02
N PHE A 159 12.08 10.11 14.40
CA PHE A 159 12.14 10.86 15.67
C PHE A 159 11.78 10.04 16.92
N PHE A 160 11.11 8.93 16.76
CA PHE A 160 10.63 8.18 17.90
C PHE A 160 11.46 6.94 18.16
N ASN A 161 12.44 7.14 19.06
CA ASN A 161 13.08 6.07 19.80
C ASN A 161 13.74 4.97 18.91
N PRO A 162 15.03 4.75 19.02
CA PRO A 162 15.72 3.63 18.35
C PRO A 162 15.14 2.25 18.70
N THR A 163 14.28 2.17 19.73
CA THR A 163 13.58 0.94 20.12
C THR A 163 12.25 0.73 19.40
N LEU A 164 11.60 1.79 18.88
CA LEU A 164 10.39 1.70 18.04
C LEU A 164 10.74 2.03 16.59
N ASN A 165 11.47 1.12 15.94
CA ASN A 165 11.86 1.29 14.56
C ASN A 165 10.70 0.94 13.62
N LEU A 166 9.81 1.91 13.37
CA LEU A 166 8.68 1.77 12.44
C LEU A 166 9.13 1.47 11.00
N ALA A 167 10.36 1.81 10.64
CA ALA A 167 10.94 1.47 9.33
C ALA A 167 11.14 -0.05 9.13
N GLN A 168 11.00 -0.86 10.18
CA GLN A 168 10.99 -2.32 10.08
C GLN A 168 9.60 -2.89 9.80
N LEU A 169 8.57 -2.05 9.82
CA LEU A 169 7.20 -2.46 9.54
C LEU A 169 7.07 -2.78 8.05
N ILE A 170 6.84 -4.03 7.75
CA ILE A 170 6.59 -4.49 6.39
C ILE A 170 5.07 -4.55 6.19
N PHE A 171 4.57 -3.90 5.15
CA PHE A 171 3.20 -4.14 4.74
C PHE A 171 3.06 -5.56 4.21
N ASN A 172 1.98 -6.22 4.60
CA ASN A 172 1.63 -7.48 3.97
C ASN A 172 1.44 -7.25 2.46
N ASP A 173 1.54 -8.31 1.66
CA ASP A 173 1.40 -8.20 0.20
C ASP A 173 0.12 -7.44 -0.16
N ILE A 174 0.26 -6.36 -0.91
CA ILE A 174 -0.86 -5.55 -1.41
C ILE A 174 -1.13 -6.02 -2.82
N PHE A 175 -2.31 -6.61 -3.06
CA PHE A 175 -2.63 -7.18 -4.36
C PHE A 175 -4.03 -6.81 -4.83
N THR A 176 -4.20 -6.86 -6.13
CA THR A 176 -5.50 -6.70 -6.80
C THR A 176 -5.62 -7.73 -7.91
N VAL A 177 -6.73 -8.46 -7.92
CA VAL A 177 -7.05 -9.45 -8.95
C VAL A 177 -8.21 -8.94 -9.78
N MET A 178 -8.10 -9.04 -11.11
CA MET A 178 -9.16 -8.69 -12.05
C MET A 178 -9.32 -9.75 -13.11
N ARG A 179 -10.54 -9.85 -13.65
CA ARG A 179 -10.83 -10.68 -14.83
C ARG A 179 -10.05 -10.12 -16.02
N GLN A 180 -9.39 -10.98 -16.77
CA GLN A 180 -8.67 -10.63 -17.98
C GLN A 180 -9.46 -11.09 -19.22
N VAL A 181 -9.31 -10.38 -20.33
CA VAL A 181 -9.84 -10.83 -21.62
C VAL A 181 -9.17 -12.15 -22.01
N SER A 182 -9.93 -13.06 -22.57
CA SER A 182 -9.52 -14.42 -22.98
C SER A 182 -9.71 -14.57 -24.49
#